data_70c9bbaae69c5362a5630fbc508ee8ed
#
_entry.id   70c9bbaae69c5362a5630fbc508ee8ed
#
_cell.length_a   1.000
_cell.length_b   1.000
_cell.length_c   1.000
_cell.angle_alpha   90.00
_cell.angle_beta   90.00
_cell.angle_gamma   90.00
#
_symmetry.space_group_name_H-M   'P 1'
#
loop_
_entity.id
_entity.type
_entity.pdbx_description
1 polymer ?
#
loop_
_entity_poly.entity_id
_entity_poly.type
_entity_poly.pdbx_seq_one_letter_code
_entity_poly.pdbx_strand_id
1 'polypeptide(L)'
;MRFSVFLVGRSTAPEQDRFVMQSLIDHARQAEDRGFDAVFMPDHHFTGYAPMSSDPFVFAAYLAGQLKKIHFGMSVTTVPLHHPVRFAERVNLLD
;
A
#
# COMPACT_ATOMS: atom_id res chain seq x y z
N MET A 1 1.94 -22.94 1.59
CA MET A 1 1.74 -21.82 2.56
C MET A 1 2.07 -20.53 1.85
N ARG A 2 1.31 -19.46 2.09
CA ARG A 2 1.57 -18.13 1.51
C ARG A 2 2.04 -17.19 2.59
N PHE A 3 3.03 -16.37 2.28
CA PHE A 3 3.59 -15.39 3.21
C PHE A 3 3.45 -13.98 2.63
N SER A 4 3.08 -13.05 3.48
CA SER A 4 2.87 -11.66 3.06
C SER A 4 3.52 -10.70 4.05
N VAL A 5 3.86 -9.53 3.57
CA VAL A 5 4.41 -8.44 4.37
C VAL A 5 3.34 -7.35 4.54
N PHE A 6 3.15 -6.87 5.76
CA PHE A 6 2.30 -5.72 6.02
C PHE A 6 3.15 -4.46 6.05
N LEU A 7 2.94 -3.58 5.07
CA LEU A 7 3.68 -2.33 4.93
C LEU A 7 3.06 -1.26 5.83
N VAL A 8 3.67 -1.03 6.98
CA VAL A 8 3.25 0.01 7.92
C VAL A 8 4.38 0.99 8.11
N GLY A 9 4.09 2.27 7.88
CA GLY A 9 4.99 3.36 8.16
C GLY A 9 4.34 4.40 9.02
N ARG A 10 5.09 4.98 9.94
CA ARG A 10 4.64 6.09 10.77
C ARG A 10 5.59 7.26 10.60
N SER A 11 5.03 8.42 10.33
CA SER A 11 5.72 9.68 10.33
C SER A 11 5.29 10.49 11.55
N THR A 12 6.23 11.10 12.24
CA THR A 12 5.95 11.97 13.39
C THR A 12 6.04 13.45 13.02
N ALA A 13 6.53 13.74 11.81
CA ALA A 13 6.61 15.08 11.27
C ALA A 13 6.66 15.02 9.72
N PRO A 14 6.11 16.02 9.02
CA PRO A 14 6.04 16.03 7.55
C PRO A 14 7.40 15.85 6.85
N GLU A 15 8.47 16.28 7.48
CA GLU A 15 9.84 16.17 6.94
C GLU A 15 10.29 14.70 6.82
N GLN A 16 9.67 13.80 7.58
CA GLN A 16 9.98 12.37 7.58
C GLN A 16 9.19 11.60 6.52
N ASP A 17 8.11 12.17 5.99
CA ASP A 17 7.18 11.49 5.09
C ASP A 17 7.91 10.86 3.90
N ARG A 18 8.80 11.62 3.28
CA ARG A 18 9.56 11.13 2.12
C ARG A 18 10.45 9.93 2.47
N PHE A 19 11.10 9.97 3.62
CA PHE A 19 11.95 8.88 4.09
C PHE A 19 11.12 7.63 4.38
N VAL A 20 10.01 7.80 5.08
CA VAL A 20 9.09 6.68 5.39
C VAL A 20 8.54 6.06 4.10
N MET A 21 8.08 6.88 3.15
CA MET A 21 7.60 6.40 1.86
C MET A 21 8.67 5.61 1.10
N GLN A 22 9.90 6.12 1.04
CA GLN A 22 11.01 5.42 0.39
C GLN A 22 11.31 4.07 1.06
N SER A 23 11.32 4.03 2.38
CA SER A 23 11.52 2.78 3.13
C SER A 23 10.45 1.74 2.82
N LEU A 24 9.17 2.15 2.70
CA LEU A 24 8.08 1.24 2.35
C LEU A 24 8.19 0.71 0.92
N ILE A 25 8.64 1.53 -0.02
CA ILE A 25 8.92 1.12 -1.39
C ILE A 25 10.04 0.07 -1.40
N ASP A 26 11.12 0.32 -0.66
CA ASP A 26 12.25 -0.60 -0.59
C ASP A 26 11.87 -1.92 0.10
N HIS A 27 11.02 -1.88 1.13
CA HIS A 27 10.47 -3.08 1.75
C HIS A 27 9.61 -3.89 0.78
N ALA A 28 8.78 -3.23 -0.04
CA ALA A 28 7.97 -3.91 -1.05
C ALA A 28 8.84 -4.60 -2.11
N ARG A 29 9.89 -3.95 -2.58
CA ARG A 29 10.88 -4.54 -3.50
C ARG A 29 11.58 -5.74 -2.88
N GLN A 30 12.07 -5.61 -1.66
CA GLN A 30 12.71 -6.70 -0.94
C GLN A 30 11.77 -7.88 -0.71
N ALA A 31 10.48 -7.62 -0.45
CA ALA A 31 9.48 -8.68 -0.31
C ALA A 31 9.32 -9.46 -1.62
N GLU A 32 9.22 -8.77 -2.75
CA GLU A 32 9.17 -9.42 -4.08
C GLU A 32 10.44 -10.23 -4.36
N ASP A 33 11.62 -9.64 -4.15
CA ASP A 33 12.91 -10.28 -4.40
C ASP A 33 13.12 -11.55 -3.54
N ARG A 34 12.54 -11.59 -2.35
CA ARG A 34 12.61 -12.73 -1.44
C ARG A 34 11.46 -13.73 -1.61
N GLY A 35 10.58 -13.51 -2.59
CA GLY A 35 9.52 -14.45 -2.93
C GLY A 35 8.31 -14.44 -2.00
N PHE A 36 8.02 -13.33 -1.35
CA PHE A 36 6.75 -13.16 -0.65
C PHE A 36 5.61 -13.09 -1.65
N ASP A 37 4.44 -13.62 -1.27
CA ASP A 37 3.27 -13.70 -2.14
C ASP A 37 2.55 -12.36 -2.30
N ALA A 38 2.51 -11.57 -1.23
CA ALA A 38 1.81 -10.28 -1.26
C ALA A 38 2.40 -9.25 -0.29
N VAL A 39 2.13 -7.99 -0.60
CA VAL A 39 2.25 -6.88 0.35
C VAL A 39 0.86 -6.33 0.67
N PHE A 40 0.60 -6.07 1.95
CA PHE A 40 -0.64 -5.48 2.42
C PHE A 40 -0.40 -4.07 2.93
N MET A 41 -1.37 -3.19 2.69
CA MET A 41 -1.31 -1.78 3.06
C MET A 41 -2.51 -1.41 3.93
N PRO A 42 -2.32 -0.58 4.96
CA PRO A 42 -3.41 -0.05 5.77
C PRO A 42 -4.14 1.08 5.05
N ASP A 43 -5.37 1.34 5.49
CA ASP A 43 -6.19 2.49 5.10
C ASP A 43 -6.54 3.28 6.37
N HIS A 44 -5.81 4.37 6.60
CA HIS A 44 -5.95 5.22 7.77
C HIS A 44 -6.06 6.69 7.36
N HIS A 45 -7.02 7.38 7.97
CA HIS A 45 -7.29 8.78 7.70
C HIS A 45 -7.01 9.64 8.93
N PHE A 46 -6.26 10.73 8.78
CA PHE A 46 -5.96 11.72 9.82
C PHE A 46 -5.31 11.16 11.09
N THR A 47 -4.51 10.11 10.98
CA THR A 47 -3.95 9.39 12.14
C THR A 47 -2.46 9.64 12.36
N GLY A 48 -1.80 10.46 11.56
CA GLY A 48 -0.35 10.68 11.61
C GLY A 48 0.48 9.50 11.10
N TYR A 49 -0.13 8.51 10.43
CA TYR A 49 0.59 7.49 9.68
C TYR A 49 1.15 8.08 8.38
N ALA A 50 2.08 7.36 7.75
CA ALA A 50 2.67 7.79 6.49
C ALA A 50 1.61 8.15 5.44
N PRO A 51 1.89 9.11 4.55
CA PRO A 51 0.93 9.65 3.58
C PRO A 51 0.22 8.59 2.75
N MET A 52 0.90 7.47 2.45
CA MET A 52 0.31 6.37 1.67
C MET A 52 -0.88 5.69 2.34
N SER A 53 -1.03 5.86 3.65
CA SER A 53 -2.14 5.25 4.39
C SER A 53 -3.49 5.92 4.15
N SER A 54 -3.50 7.13 3.61
CA SER A 54 -4.74 7.86 3.31
C SER A 54 -5.39 7.45 1.99
N ASP A 55 -4.62 6.89 1.06
CA ASP A 55 -5.13 6.24 -0.15
C ASP A 55 -4.19 5.09 -0.56
N PRO A 56 -4.39 3.89 -0.02
CA PRO A 56 -3.54 2.74 -0.32
C PRO A 56 -3.62 2.31 -1.79
N PHE A 57 -4.70 2.62 -2.52
CA PHE A 57 -4.80 2.31 -3.94
C PHE A 57 -3.84 3.14 -4.79
N VAL A 58 -3.63 4.41 -4.44
CA VAL A 58 -2.64 5.25 -5.12
C VAL A 58 -1.23 4.69 -4.91
N PHE A 59 -0.91 4.28 -3.70
CA PHE A 59 0.38 3.67 -3.40
C PHE A 59 0.55 2.31 -4.08
N ALA A 60 -0.49 1.47 -4.11
CA ALA A 60 -0.48 0.20 -4.84
C ALA A 60 -0.27 0.40 -6.33
N ALA A 61 -0.93 1.38 -6.96
CA ALA A 61 -0.74 1.71 -8.38
C ALA A 61 0.71 2.13 -8.69
N TYR A 62 1.31 2.92 -7.80
CA TYR A 62 2.72 3.29 -7.92
C TYR A 62 3.65 2.06 -7.85
N LEU A 63 3.41 1.14 -6.91
CA LEU A 63 4.18 -0.09 -6.78
C LEU A 63 3.95 -1.05 -7.95
N ALA A 64 2.72 -1.18 -8.44
CA ALA A 64 2.38 -2.04 -9.57
C ALA A 64 3.11 -1.63 -10.85
N GLY A 65 3.43 -0.36 -11.02
CA GLY A 65 4.29 0.11 -12.11
C GLY A 65 5.75 -0.39 -12.04
N GLN A 66 6.19 -0.85 -10.87
CA GLN A 66 7.59 -1.24 -10.61
C GLN A 66 7.76 -2.72 -10.32
N LEU A 67 6.80 -3.34 -9.64
CA LEU A 67 6.84 -4.75 -9.21
C LEU A 67 6.05 -5.60 -10.20
N LYS A 68 6.43 -6.88 -10.36
CA LYS A 68 5.92 -7.73 -11.44
C LYS A 68 5.30 -9.05 -10.97
N LYS A 69 5.58 -9.46 -9.75
CA LYS A 69 5.23 -10.81 -9.26
C LYS A 69 4.42 -10.80 -8.00
N ILE A 70 4.56 -9.77 -7.17
CA ILE A 70 3.93 -9.69 -5.85
C ILE A 70 2.51 -9.14 -5.97
N HIS A 71 1.59 -9.72 -5.22
CA HIS A 71 0.22 -9.22 -5.15
C HIS A 71 0.08 -8.07 -4.17
N PHE A 72 -0.94 -7.24 -4.38
CA PHE A 72 -1.28 -6.13 -3.49
C PHE A 72 -2.58 -6.41 -2.76
N GLY A 73 -2.60 -6.16 -1.47
CA GLY A 73 -3.79 -6.30 -0.64
C GLY A 73 -4.00 -5.07 0.23
N MET A 74 -5.26 -4.80 0.55
CA MET A 74 -5.64 -3.75 1.48
C MET A 74 -6.10 -4.40 2.79
N SER A 75 -5.53 -3.98 3.90
CA SER A 75 -5.88 -4.53 5.20
C SER A 75 -5.95 -3.40 6.25
N VAL A 76 -7.07 -2.78 6.29
CA VAL A 76 -8.33 -3.01 5.59
C VAL A 76 -8.57 -1.93 4.53
N THR A 77 -9.72 -1.92 3.87
CA THR A 77 -10.21 -0.76 3.11
C THR A 77 -11.44 -0.20 3.79
N THR A 78 -11.45 1.09 4.02
CA THR A 78 -12.59 1.81 4.62
C THR A 78 -13.69 2.03 3.57
N VAL A 79 -14.36 0.94 3.19
CA VAL A 79 -15.35 0.91 2.09
C VAL A 79 -16.37 2.05 2.16
N PRO A 80 -16.91 2.45 3.33
CA PRO A 80 -17.89 3.55 3.41
C PRO A 80 -17.40 4.91 2.90
N LEU A 81 -16.08 5.09 2.77
CA LEU A 81 -15.49 6.33 2.24
C LEU A 81 -15.38 6.34 0.71
N HIS A 82 -15.76 5.25 0.06
CA HIS A 82 -15.64 5.12 -1.39
C HIS A 82 -17.00 5.06 -2.08
N HIS A 83 -17.13 5.73 -3.21
CA HIS A 83 -18.25 5.50 -4.11
C HIS A 83 -18.11 4.09 -4.71
N PRO A 84 -19.15 3.22 -4.67
CA PRO A 84 -19.01 1.80 -5.01
C PRO A 84 -18.54 1.55 -6.45
N VAL A 85 -18.99 2.35 -7.42
CA VAL A 85 -18.55 2.24 -8.81
C VAL A 85 -17.04 2.57 -8.92
N ARG A 86 -16.61 3.67 -8.32
CA ARG A 86 -15.20 4.07 -8.36
C ARG A 86 -14.29 3.07 -7.63
N PHE A 87 -14.80 2.47 -6.56
CA PHE A 87 -14.09 1.43 -5.84
C PHE A 87 -13.87 0.19 -6.73
N ALA A 88 -14.93 -0.29 -7.38
CA ALA A 88 -14.84 -1.44 -8.28
C ALA A 88 -13.88 -1.17 -9.47
N GLU A 89 -13.94 0.03 -10.07
CA GLU A 89 -13.03 0.43 -11.15
C GLU A 89 -11.56 0.41 -10.71
N ARG A 90 -11.27 0.94 -9.51
CA ARG A 90 -9.89 0.94 -8.96
C ARG A 90 -9.35 -0.47 -8.73
N VAL A 91 -10.18 -1.35 -8.17
CA VAL A 91 -9.79 -2.75 -7.95
C VAL A 91 -9.48 -3.42 -9.27
N ASN A 92 -10.39 -3.33 -10.25
CA ASN A 92 -10.20 -3.93 -11.57
C ASN A 92 -8.99 -3.38 -12.33
N LEU A 93 -8.64 -2.11 -12.10
CA LEU A 93 -7.50 -1.48 -12.78
C LEU A 93 -6.16 -1.95 -12.20
N LEU A 94 -6.15 -2.34 -10.93
CA LEU A 94 -4.94 -2.82 -10.24
C LEU A 94 -4.70 -4.33 -10.42
N ASP A 95 -5.74 -5.09 -10.75
CA ASP A 95 -5.67 -6.53 -10.99
C ASP A 95 -5.09 -6.83 -12.37
#